data_29af253915dafb5f249859e3df6a8501
#
_entry.id   29af253915dafb5f249859e3df6a8501
#
_cell.length_a   1.000
_cell.length_b   1.000
_cell.length_c   1.000
_cell.angle_alpha   90.00
_cell.angle_beta   90.00
_cell.angle_gamma   90.00
#
_symmetry.space_group_name_H-M   'P 1'
#
loop_
_entity.id
_entity.type
_entity.pdbx_description
1 polymer ?
#
loop_
_entity_poly.entity_id
_entity_poly.type
_entity_poly.pdbx_seq_one_letter_code
_entity_poly.pdbx_strand_id
1 'polypeptide(L)'
;MIFPKKAVSDPPLASRQNAAWYAVVVLCLALLLSYTDRLVINLVVDPIRTELALTDVEISFLQGAGFALIFALAGLPFGRLADAVNRRNLISGGLLIWSLATICCGLAADFAGFFAARLAVGLGEAALVPAASSLIIDLFSPHRRGTALGVFSLGATFGAGGAILIGGILLGWIDAGYFKFLPIVGELAPWRQLFIAVGLPGIVMLPLLLLISEPRRFNSSGLMPVSQVLRRLVADNGTVLRVCLVKGVLAIGDNGIFAWMPTLLQRVYDLTALEVGALVALAVSGSGATASVVGGALSDSVARRWGVEARIVLLLGCYALTVAGAVVLYFAQSGSQAALAFGIWAFGSIGAYVIGHVVMQEKVPSEMRATTIALSLATIGLVGIGLGPTLVPLVAGRVLEGPATLQSAMALVGIVASLLSFVMIWPPVRKSLLALTTAPEQAG
;
A
#
# COMPACT_ATOMS: atom_id res chain seq x y z
N MET A 1 25.47 47.72 27.56
CA MET A 1 26.07 47.20 26.31
C MET A 1 25.15 46.08 25.78
N ILE A 2 24.36 46.37 24.77
CA ILE A 2 23.46 45.39 24.15
C ILE A 2 24.23 44.83 22.95
N PHE A 3 24.69 43.58 23.02
CA PHE A 3 25.30 42.91 21.90
C PHE A 3 24.25 42.65 20.82
N PRO A 4 24.48 43.07 19.57
CA PRO A 4 23.56 42.74 18.48
C PRO A 4 23.58 41.21 18.26
N LYS A 5 22.40 40.58 18.30
CA LYS A 5 22.23 39.19 17.84
C LYS A 5 22.77 39.09 16.39
N LYS A 6 23.87 38.34 16.18
CA LYS A 6 24.35 37.97 14.85
C LYS A 6 23.16 37.46 14.05
N ALA A 7 22.79 38.17 13.02
CA ALA A 7 21.87 37.64 12.00
C ALA A 7 22.52 36.37 11.43
N VAL A 8 21.95 35.21 11.73
CA VAL A 8 22.33 33.96 11.09
C VAL A 8 21.96 34.12 9.63
N SER A 9 22.98 34.31 8.79
CA SER A 9 22.80 34.40 7.34
C SER A 9 22.05 33.14 6.87
N ASP A 10 20.96 33.35 6.14
CA ASP A 10 20.23 32.26 5.53
C ASP A 10 21.17 31.42 4.65
N PRO A 11 21.18 30.07 4.78
CA PRO A 11 22.06 29.24 3.99
C PRO A 11 21.80 29.42 2.48
N PRO A 12 22.79 29.24 1.60
CA PRO A 12 22.67 29.40 0.17
C PRO A 12 21.49 28.56 -0.39
N LEU A 13 20.78 29.06 -1.41
CA LEU A 13 19.61 28.40 -2.01
C LEU A 13 19.89 26.95 -2.43
N ALA A 14 21.08 26.66 -2.95
CA ALA A 14 21.50 25.31 -3.34
C ALA A 14 21.58 24.35 -2.13
N SER A 15 22.08 24.82 -0.97
CA SER A 15 22.15 23.99 0.24
C SER A 15 20.77 23.68 0.81
N ARG A 16 19.82 24.61 0.73
CA ARG A 16 18.42 24.39 1.11
C ARG A 16 17.74 23.37 0.19
N GLN A 17 18.04 23.42 -1.11
CA GLN A 17 17.47 22.46 -2.06
C GLN A 17 18.02 21.04 -1.85
N ASN A 18 19.32 20.89 -1.61
CA ASN A 18 19.95 19.60 -1.31
C ASN A 18 19.39 19.00 -0.01
N ALA A 19 19.19 19.80 1.04
CA ALA A 19 18.58 19.37 2.28
C ALA A 19 17.12 18.92 2.10
N ALA A 20 16.35 19.57 1.21
CA ALA A 20 14.99 19.15 0.87
C ALA A 20 14.96 17.80 0.14
N TRP A 21 15.85 17.57 -0.84
CA TRP A 21 15.94 16.29 -1.53
C TRP A 21 16.47 15.17 -0.62
N TYR A 22 17.42 15.47 0.28
CA TYR A 22 17.84 14.54 1.33
C TYR A 22 16.63 14.05 2.15
N ALA A 23 15.77 14.98 2.59
CA ALA A 23 14.57 14.61 3.33
C ALA A 23 13.66 13.68 2.51
N VAL A 24 13.42 13.96 1.23
CA VAL A 24 12.60 13.11 0.35
C VAL A 24 13.19 11.71 0.21
N VAL A 25 14.51 11.58 0.01
CA VAL A 25 15.17 10.27 -0.13
C VAL A 25 15.05 9.47 1.18
N VAL A 26 15.34 10.09 2.32
CA VAL A 26 15.22 9.42 3.64
C VAL A 26 13.78 9.00 3.92
N LEU A 27 12.78 9.84 3.61
CA LEU A 27 11.37 9.50 3.76
C LEU A 27 10.92 8.41 2.79
N CYS A 28 11.44 8.40 1.55
CA CYS A 28 11.23 7.33 0.58
C CYS A 28 11.75 5.98 1.10
N LEU A 29 12.97 5.97 1.67
CA LEU A 29 13.54 4.78 2.30
C LEU A 29 12.73 4.34 3.52
N ALA A 30 12.23 5.28 4.35
CA ALA A 30 11.34 4.96 5.47
C ALA A 30 10.05 4.28 4.98
N LEU A 31 9.48 4.76 3.88
CA LEU A 31 8.28 4.18 3.30
C LEU A 31 8.53 2.79 2.70
N LEU A 32 9.70 2.59 2.08
CA LEU A 32 10.14 1.28 1.60
C LEU A 32 10.27 0.28 2.75
N LEU A 33 10.93 0.67 3.86
CA LEU A 33 11.05 -0.16 5.06
C LEU A 33 9.70 -0.50 5.65
N SER A 34 8.77 0.48 5.77
CA SER A 34 7.41 0.25 6.26
C SER A 34 6.69 -0.85 5.45
N TYR A 35 6.79 -0.81 4.11
CA TYR A 35 6.22 -1.89 3.28
C TYR A 35 6.93 -3.23 3.49
N THR A 36 8.25 -3.23 3.70
CA THR A 36 9.01 -4.46 3.95
C THR A 36 8.58 -5.09 5.29
N ASP A 37 8.51 -4.31 6.37
CA ASP A 37 8.08 -4.76 7.70
C ASP A 37 6.65 -5.32 7.68
N ARG A 38 5.79 -4.72 6.89
CA ARG A 38 4.39 -5.13 6.74
C ARG A 38 4.23 -6.43 5.99
N LEU A 39 4.95 -6.61 4.89
CA LEU A 39 4.66 -7.63 3.88
C LEU A 39 5.55 -8.88 4.01
N VAL A 40 6.67 -8.80 4.71
CA VAL A 40 7.61 -9.92 4.86
C VAL A 40 6.97 -11.16 5.50
N ILE A 41 5.95 -10.98 6.33
CA ILE A 41 5.18 -12.08 6.95
C ILE A 41 4.61 -13.03 5.91
N ASN A 42 4.23 -12.52 4.73
CA ASN A 42 3.61 -13.31 3.65
C ASN A 42 4.56 -14.38 3.09
N LEU A 43 5.87 -14.23 3.30
CA LEU A 43 6.89 -15.16 2.85
C LEU A 43 7.13 -16.31 3.83
N VAL A 44 6.75 -16.16 5.09
CA VAL A 44 7.07 -17.09 6.19
C VAL A 44 5.81 -17.61 6.91
N VAL A 45 4.70 -17.70 6.17
CA VAL A 45 3.40 -18.15 6.70
C VAL A 45 3.50 -19.56 7.30
N ASP A 46 4.03 -20.53 6.55
CA ASP A 46 4.09 -21.93 7.00
C ASP A 46 5.02 -22.18 8.19
N PRO A 47 6.23 -21.60 8.25
CA PRO A 47 7.07 -21.67 9.44
C PRO A 47 6.39 -21.11 10.70
N ILE A 48 5.76 -19.93 10.61
CA ILE A 48 5.02 -19.32 11.73
C ILE A 48 3.85 -20.21 12.14
N ARG A 49 3.04 -20.64 11.16
CA ARG A 49 1.88 -21.49 11.40
C ARG A 49 2.25 -22.78 12.12
N THR A 50 3.33 -23.42 11.70
CA THR A 50 3.76 -24.69 12.26
C THR A 50 4.32 -24.52 13.67
N GLU A 51 5.18 -23.52 13.90
CA GLU A 51 5.83 -23.32 15.20
C GLU A 51 4.85 -22.81 16.26
N LEU A 52 3.93 -21.92 15.91
CA LEU A 52 2.95 -21.36 16.84
C LEU A 52 1.62 -22.14 16.85
N ALA A 53 1.53 -23.26 16.11
CA ALA A 53 0.33 -24.11 15.99
C ALA A 53 -0.93 -23.34 15.58
N LEU A 54 -0.79 -22.42 14.60
CA LEU A 54 -1.88 -21.54 14.14
C LEU A 54 -2.61 -22.13 12.93
N THR A 55 -3.86 -21.71 12.77
CA THR A 55 -4.67 -21.93 11.57
C THR A 55 -4.35 -20.87 10.50
N ASP A 56 -4.66 -21.14 9.24
CA ASP A 56 -4.51 -20.16 8.15
C ASP A 56 -5.39 -18.90 8.40
N VAL A 57 -6.53 -19.04 9.10
CA VAL A 57 -7.37 -17.90 9.49
C VAL A 57 -6.68 -17.01 10.53
N GLU A 58 -6.04 -17.59 11.55
CA GLU A 58 -5.27 -16.82 12.54
C GLU A 58 -4.08 -16.12 11.88
N ILE A 59 -3.36 -16.81 10.98
CA ILE A 59 -2.30 -16.17 10.17
C ILE A 59 -2.84 -14.98 9.39
N SER A 60 -4.03 -15.07 8.80
CA SER A 60 -4.63 -13.97 8.04
C SER A 60 -4.91 -12.72 8.89
N PHE A 61 -5.24 -12.89 10.17
CA PHE A 61 -5.35 -11.77 11.10
C PHE A 61 -3.99 -11.09 11.36
N LEU A 62 -2.92 -11.87 11.39
CA LEU A 62 -1.56 -11.33 11.54
C LEU A 62 -1.10 -10.62 10.25
N GLN A 63 -1.49 -11.10 9.07
CA GLN A 63 -1.17 -10.48 7.77
C GLN A 63 -1.91 -9.16 7.54
N GLY A 64 -3.21 -9.08 7.89
CA GLY A 64 -4.07 -7.99 7.48
C GLY A 64 -4.83 -7.30 8.61
N ALA A 65 -5.75 -7.99 9.26
CA ALA A 65 -6.76 -7.38 10.13
C ALA A 65 -6.16 -6.64 11.34
N GLY A 66 -5.14 -7.22 12.00
CA GLY A 66 -4.48 -6.59 13.13
C GLY A 66 -3.83 -5.25 12.76
N PHE A 67 -3.08 -5.25 11.67
CA PHE A 67 -2.47 -4.03 11.14
C PHE A 67 -3.52 -3.00 10.68
N ALA A 68 -4.48 -3.42 9.84
CA ALA A 68 -5.46 -2.55 9.21
C ALA A 68 -6.33 -1.80 10.23
N LEU A 69 -6.75 -2.48 11.29
CA LEU A 69 -7.60 -1.90 12.33
C LEU A 69 -6.92 -0.70 12.99
N ILE A 70 -5.71 -0.89 13.51
CA ILE A 70 -4.98 0.18 14.20
C ILE A 70 -4.52 1.25 13.22
N PHE A 71 -4.03 0.87 12.04
CA PHE A 71 -3.61 1.83 11.02
C PHE A 71 -4.75 2.78 10.62
N ALA A 72 -5.97 2.26 10.45
CA ALA A 72 -7.14 3.08 10.13
C ALA A 72 -7.60 3.95 11.30
N LEU A 73 -7.63 3.42 12.52
CA LEU A 73 -8.02 4.17 13.71
C LEU A 73 -7.01 5.25 14.08
N ALA A 74 -5.72 4.98 13.93
CA ALA A 74 -4.64 5.90 14.25
C ALA A 74 -4.40 6.96 13.14
N GLY A 75 -4.75 6.68 11.89
CA GLY A 75 -4.46 7.57 10.76
C GLY A 75 -5.05 8.97 10.92
N LEU A 76 -6.30 9.11 11.39
CA LEU A 76 -6.92 10.41 11.64
C LEU A 76 -6.27 11.16 12.81
N PRO A 77 -6.08 10.55 14.01
CA PRO A 77 -5.34 11.17 15.10
C PRO A 77 -3.91 11.60 14.71
N PHE A 78 -3.17 10.75 14.02
CA PHE A 78 -1.80 11.09 13.59
C PHE A 78 -1.76 12.16 12.50
N GLY A 79 -2.76 12.23 11.61
CA GLY A 79 -2.90 13.37 10.70
C GLY A 79 -3.01 14.70 11.46
N ARG A 80 -3.88 14.78 12.48
CA ARG A 80 -4.01 15.97 13.33
C ARG A 80 -2.75 16.23 14.17
N LEU A 81 -2.14 15.18 14.70
CA LEU A 81 -0.90 15.30 15.46
C LEU A 81 0.23 15.82 14.58
N ALA A 82 0.33 15.38 13.32
CA ALA A 82 1.26 15.91 12.33
C ALA A 82 1.08 17.41 12.09
N ASP A 83 -0.15 17.93 12.24
CA ASP A 83 -0.42 19.37 12.17
C ASP A 83 -0.03 20.13 13.47
N ALA A 84 0.07 19.46 14.60
CA ALA A 84 0.30 20.09 15.92
C ALA A 84 1.76 20.02 16.38
N VAL A 85 2.47 18.91 16.11
CA VAL A 85 3.82 18.66 16.63
C VAL A 85 4.89 18.70 15.53
N ASN A 86 6.16 18.62 15.93
CA ASN A 86 7.28 18.49 14.98
C ASN A 86 7.17 17.16 14.21
N ARG A 87 7.00 17.25 12.87
CA ARG A 87 6.73 16.12 11.99
C ARG A 87 7.91 15.15 11.91
N ARG A 88 9.13 15.66 11.88
CA ARG A 88 10.35 14.85 11.95
C ARG A 88 10.36 13.97 13.20
N ASN A 89 10.08 14.57 14.37
CA ASN A 89 10.08 13.82 15.63
C ASN A 89 8.93 12.81 15.68
N LEU A 90 7.77 13.15 15.11
CA LEU A 90 6.63 12.26 15.00
C LEU A 90 6.96 11.03 14.13
N ILE A 91 7.58 11.25 12.96
CA ILE A 91 8.04 10.16 12.07
C ILE A 91 9.11 9.32 12.76
N SER A 92 10.07 9.95 13.43
CA SER A 92 11.15 9.22 14.13
C SER A 92 10.60 8.36 15.28
N GLY A 93 9.65 8.88 16.05
CA GLY A 93 8.95 8.11 17.10
C GLY A 93 8.15 6.95 16.52
N GLY A 94 7.42 7.19 15.43
CA GLY A 94 6.70 6.15 14.68
C GLY A 94 7.65 5.06 14.18
N LEU A 95 8.77 5.44 13.53
CA LEU A 95 9.80 4.50 13.04
C LEU A 95 10.37 3.65 14.16
N LEU A 96 10.69 4.24 15.29
CA LEU A 96 11.20 3.49 16.45
C LEU A 96 10.18 2.47 16.96
N ILE A 97 8.90 2.89 17.10
CA ILE A 97 7.82 2.01 17.57
C ILE A 97 7.64 0.84 16.63
N TRP A 98 7.47 1.06 15.32
CA TRP A 98 7.21 -0.05 14.41
C TRP A 98 8.42 -0.96 14.23
N SER A 99 9.66 -0.43 14.23
CA SER A 99 10.87 -1.24 14.11
C SER A 99 11.06 -2.16 15.32
N LEU A 100 10.87 -1.63 16.54
CA LEU A 100 10.90 -2.45 17.75
C LEU A 100 9.76 -3.48 17.74
N ALA A 101 8.57 -3.08 17.33
CA ALA A 101 7.44 -3.99 17.21
C ALA A 101 7.68 -5.10 16.16
N THR A 102 8.34 -4.80 15.04
CA THR A 102 8.76 -5.81 14.06
C THR A 102 9.75 -6.81 14.66
N ILE A 103 10.71 -6.34 15.44
CA ILE A 103 11.61 -7.23 16.20
C ILE A 103 10.82 -8.08 17.21
N CYS A 104 9.85 -7.49 17.92
CA CYS A 104 8.97 -8.23 18.84
C CYS A 104 8.13 -9.28 18.12
N CYS A 105 7.73 -9.09 16.85
CA CYS A 105 7.11 -10.16 16.07
C CYS A 105 8.00 -11.39 15.97
N GLY A 106 9.31 -11.23 15.75
CA GLY A 106 10.28 -12.33 15.72
C GLY A 106 10.54 -13.00 17.07
N LEU A 107 10.19 -12.33 18.18
CA LEU A 107 10.35 -12.85 19.54
C LEU A 107 9.03 -13.37 20.14
N ALA A 108 7.91 -13.27 19.42
CA ALA A 108 6.61 -13.72 19.92
C ALA A 108 6.57 -15.22 20.16
N ALA A 109 6.01 -15.63 21.31
CA ALA A 109 5.89 -17.02 21.69
C ALA A 109 4.52 -17.63 21.33
N ASP A 110 3.52 -16.79 21.05
CA ASP A 110 2.16 -17.18 20.77
C ASP A 110 1.45 -16.19 19.83
N PHE A 111 0.21 -16.51 19.45
CA PHE A 111 -0.63 -15.65 18.63
C PHE A 111 -0.87 -14.26 19.25
N ALA A 112 -1.14 -14.20 20.57
CA ALA A 112 -1.51 -12.95 21.22
C ALA A 112 -0.34 -11.96 21.23
N GLY A 113 0.86 -12.43 21.56
CA GLY A 113 2.09 -11.64 21.52
C GLY A 113 2.42 -11.15 20.12
N PHE A 114 2.30 -12.05 19.11
CA PHE A 114 2.52 -11.67 17.72
C PHE A 114 1.47 -10.63 17.25
N PHE A 115 0.20 -10.87 17.55
CA PHE A 115 -0.89 -9.95 17.18
C PHE A 115 -0.71 -8.57 17.82
N ALA A 116 -0.36 -8.52 19.11
CA ALA A 116 -0.06 -7.26 19.81
C ALA A 116 1.11 -6.51 19.15
N ALA A 117 2.16 -7.22 18.76
CA ALA A 117 3.28 -6.63 18.04
C ALA A 117 2.82 -6.08 16.66
N ARG A 118 1.96 -6.80 15.91
CA ARG A 118 1.38 -6.32 14.64
C ARG A 118 0.52 -5.06 14.82
N LEU A 119 -0.25 -4.96 15.92
CA LEU A 119 -0.98 -3.73 16.26
C LEU A 119 0.00 -2.56 16.49
N ALA A 120 1.11 -2.78 17.19
CA ALA A 120 2.13 -1.77 17.44
C ALA A 120 2.86 -1.35 16.16
N VAL A 121 3.12 -2.27 15.22
CA VAL A 121 3.62 -1.95 13.86
C VAL A 121 2.64 -0.99 13.17
N GLY A 122 1.35 -1.34 13.11
CA GLY A 122 0.33 -0.50 12.49
C GLY A 122 0.22 0.89 13.12
N LEU A 123 0.37 0.98 14.46
CA LEU A 123 0.35 2.25 15.19
C LEU A 123 1.55 3.14 14.76
N GLY A 124 2.76 2.60 14.76
CA GLY A 124 3.96 3.35 14.38
C GLY A 124 3.92 3.85 12.94
N GLU A 125 3.51 2.97 12.01
CA GLU A 125 3.44 3.31 10.58
C GLU A 125 2.37 4.35 10.23
N ALA A 126 1.28 4.43 10.99
CA ALA A 126 0.19 5.38 10.73
C ALA A 126 0.63 6.85 10.75
N ALA A 127 1.74 7.17 11.43
CA ALA A 127 2.30 8.51 11.48
C ALA A 127 3.07 8.91 10.21
N LEU A 128 3.62 7.94 9.44
CA LEU A 128 4.60 8.22 8.39
C LEU A 128 4.01 9.03 7.23
N VAL A 129 2.99 8.51 6.56
CA VAL A 129 2.50 9.10 5.30
C VAL A 129 1.93 10.51 5.50
N PRO A 130 1.05 10.80 6.49
CA PRO A 130 0.52 12.14 6.68
C PRO A 130 1.61 13.15 7.07
N ALA A 131 2.51 12.79 8.00
CA ALA A 131 3.58 13.69 8.43
C ALA A 131 4.63 13.93 7.33
N ALA A 132 5.04 12.89 6.60
CA ALA A 132 5.98 13.01 5.49
C ALA A 132 5.42 13.84 4.34
N SER A 133 4.17 13.62 3.94
CA SER A 133 3.53 14.40 2.87
C SER A 133 3.44 15.88 3.23
N SER A 134 3.02 16.19 4.47
CA SER A 134 2.95 17.56 4.97
C SER A 134 4.35 18.21 5.00
N LEU A 135 5.38 17.49 5.46
CA LEU A 135 6.76 17.98 5.50
C LEU A 135 7.30 18.28 4.10
N ILE A 136 7.06 17.38 3.13
CA ILE A 136 7.50 17.57 1.74
C ILE A 136 6.82 18.79 1.10
N ILE A 137 5.52 19.01 1.35
CA ILE A 137 4.79 20.16 0.83
C ILE A 137 5.42 21.48 1.33
N ASP A 138 5.88 21.54 2.57
CA ASP A 138 6.51 22.73 3.12
C ASP A 138 7.97 22.93 2.71
N LEU A 139 8.68 21.85 2.34
CA LEU A 139 10.07 21.90 1.86
C LEU A 139 10.19 22.35 0.38
N PHE A 140 9.14 22.16 -0.42
CA PHE A 140 9.20 22.43 -1.86
C PHE A 140 8.25 23.51 -2.33
N SER A 141 8.69 24.30 -3.33
CA SER A 141 7.82 25.25 -4.03
C SER A 141 6.69 24.53 -4.77
N PRO A 142 5.53 25.17 -5.01
CA PRO A 142 4.36 24.56 -5.65
C PRO A 142 4.68 23.80 -6.95
N HIS A 143 5.61 24.29 -7.76
CA HIS A 143 5.99 23.68 -9.05
C HIS A 143 6.79 22.37 -8.92
N ARG A 144 7.38 22.07 -7.75
CA ARG A 144 8.21 20.88 -7.49
C ARG A 144 7.58 19.89 -6.53
N ARG A 145 6.45 20.22 -5.89
CA ARG A 145 5.76 19.36 -4.93
C ARG A 145 5.35 18.02 -5.52
N GLY A 146 4.83 18.05 -6.76
CA GLY A 146 4.41 16.82 -7.46
C GLY A 146 5.56 15.85 -7.66
N THR A 147 6.72 16.36 -8.12
CA THR A 147 7.93 15.53 -8.31
C THR A 147 8.43 14.98 -6.98
N ALA A 148 8.48 15.79 -5.93
CA ALA A 148 8.97 15.36 -4.62
C ALA A 148 8.06 14.30 -3.98
N LEU A 149 6.74 14.48 -4.04
CA LEU A 149 5.76 13.48 -3.59
C LEU A 149 5.81 12.22 -4.46
N GLY A 150 6.05 12.36 -5.77
CA GLY A 150 6.26 11.24 -6.68
C GLY A 150 7.46 10.38 -6.27
N VAL A 151 8.61 11.01 -6.00
CA VAL A 151 9.81 10.31 -5.51
C VAL A 151 9.55 9.64 -4.15
N PHE A 152 8.89 10.31 -3.23
CA PHE A 152 8.46 9.71 -1.96
C PHE A 152 7.61 8.45 -2.18
N SER A 153 6.65 8.51 -3.11
CA SER A 153 5.75 7.39 -3.40
C SER A 153 6.44 6.19 -4.04
N LEU A 154 7.64 6.36 -4.65
CA LEU A 154 8.44 5.23 -5.13
C LEU A 154 8.79 4.26 -3.98
N GLY A 155 8.90 4.75 -2.74
CA GLY A 155 9.09 3.91 -1.57
C GLY A 155 7.98 2.89 -1.38
N ALA A 156 6.71 3.24 -1.67
CA ALA A 156 5.59 2.30 -1.64
C ALA A 156 5.63 1.32 -2.82
N THR A 157 5.90 1.82 -4.03
CA THR A 157 5.92 0.99 -5.24
C THR A 157 7.02 -0.06 -5.21
N PHE A 158 8.25 0.35 -4.89
CA PHE A 158 9.37 -0.58 -4.77
C PHE A 158 9.32 -1.39 -3.46
N GLY A 159 8.73 -0.82 -2.40
CA GLY A 159 8.52 -1.51 -1.14
C GLY A 159 7.55 -2.67 -1.28
N ALA A 160 6.45 -2.52 -2.02
CA ALA A 160 5.45 -3.58 -2.18
C ALA A 160 6.02 -4.83 -2.89
N GLY A 161 6.65 -4.67 -4.04
CA GLY A 161 7.28 -5.81 -4.73
C GLY A 161 8.62 -6.22 -4.11
N GLY A 162 9.42 -5.24 -3.69
CA GLY A 162 10.75 -5.46 -3.11
C GLY A 162 10.74 -6.13 -1.73
N ALA A 163 9.67 -5.96 -0.95
CA ALA A 163 9.55 -6.57 0.38
C ALA A 163 9.76 -8.09 0.35
N ILE A 164 9.08 -8.76 -0.58
CA ILE A 164 9.16 -10.21 -0.71
C ILE A 164 10.51 -10.63 -1.28
N LEU A 165 11.09 -9.87 -2.22
CA LEU A 165 12.42 -10.13 -2.74
C LEU A 165 13.50 -9.95 -1.66
N ILE A 166 13.47 -8.84 -0.92
CA ILE A 166 14.40 -8.58 0.19
C ILE A 166 14.27 -9.69 1.25
N GLY A 167 13.03 -10.05 1.60
CA GLY A 167 12.77 -11.16 2.53
C GLY A 167 13.33 -12.48 2.02
N GLY A 168 13.17 -12.81 0.75
CA GLY A 168 13.70 -14.02 0.12
C GLY A 168 15.24 -14.06 0.13
N ILE A 169 15.89 -12.94 -0.19
CA ILE A 169 17.36 -12.81 -0.11
C ILE A 169 17.85 -13.01 1.33
N LEU A 170 17.20 -12.34 2.30
CA LEU A 170 17.56 -12.46 3.72
C LEU A 170 17.37 -13.89 4.22
N LEU A 171 16.28 -14.57 3.87
CA LEU A 171 16.09 -15.98 4.22
C LEU A 171 17.18 -16.86 3.61
N GLY A 172 17.54 -16.65 2.34
CA GLY A 172 18.65 -17.37 1.73
C GLY A 172 19.97 -17.19 2.48
N TRP A 173 20.27 -16.00 3.00
CA TRP A 173 21.46 -15.76 3.83
C TRP A 173 21.34 -16.40 5.22
N ILE A 174 20.16 -16.39 5.82
CA ILE A 174 19.88 -17.04 7.10
C ILE A 174 20.08 -18.55 6.97
N ASP A 175 19.50 -19.18 5.94
CA ASP A 175 19.61 -20.61 5.68
C ASP A 175 21.05 -21.03 5.35
N ALA A 176 21.81 -20.18 4.66
CA ALA A 176 23.25 -20.36 4.44
C ALA A 176 24.10 -20.20 5.71
N GLY A 177 23.48 -19.79 6.82
CA GLY A 177 24.14 -19.71 8.14
C GLY A 177 24.91 -18.41 8.38
N TYR A 178 24.75 -17.38 7.54
CA TYR A 178 25.46 -16.10 7.72
C TYR A 178 25.11 -15.39 9.04
N PHE A 179 24.00 -15.73 9.70
CA PHE A 179 23.58 -15.14 10.98
C PHE A 179 23.95 -15.99 12.21
N LYS A 180 24.50 -17.19 12.01
CA LYS A 180 24.86 -18.12 13.11
C LYS A 180 25.91 -17.58 14.08
N PHE A 181 26.71 -16.59 13.68
CA PHE A 181 27.71 -15.96 14.55
C PHE A 181 27.07 -14.98 15.57
N LEU A 182 25.80 -14.59 15.40
CA LEU A 182 25.13 -13.70 16.32
C LEU A 182 24.63 -14.47 17.54
N PRO A 183 25.12 -14.16 18.75
CA PRO A 183 24.64 -14.82 19.97
C PRO A 183 23.13 -14.67 20.11
N ILE A 184 22.43 -15.69 20.57
CA ILE A 184 20.98 -15.74 20.75
C ILE A 184 20.21 -15.71 19.42
N VAL A 185 20.43 -14.72 18.55
CA VAL A 185 19.68 -14.56 17.29
C VAL A 185 19.96 -15.72 16.33
N GLY A 186 21.22 -16.17 16.23
CA GLY A 186 21.61 -17.26 15.33
C GLY A 186 21.03 -18.63 15.68
N GLU A 187 20.52 -18.81 16.91
CA GLU A 187 19.86 -20.03 17.39
C GLU A 187 18.36 -20.05 17.15
N LEU A 188 17.77 -18.89 16.81
CA LEU A 188 16.33 -18.76 16.56
C LEU A 188 15.95 -19.42 15.23
N ALA A 189 14.67 -19.79 15.10
CA ALA A 189 14.11 -20.24 13.83
C ALA A 189 14.29 -19.19 12.71
N PRO A 190 14.50 -19.59 11.44
CA PRO A 190 14.78 -18.66 10.34
C PRO A 190 13.79 -17.50 10.19
N TRP A 191 12.50 -17.75 10.38
CA TRP A 191 11.48 -16.71 10.29
C TRP A 191 11.61 -15.66 11.41
N ARG A 192 12.07 -16.07 12.61
CA ARG A 192 12.32 -15.16 13.74
C ARG A 192 13.52 -14.25 13.45
N GLN A 193 14.60 -14.84 12.92
CA GLN A 193 15.77 -14.10 12.47
C GLN A 193 15.41 -13.08 11.39
N LEU A 194 14.50 -13.44 10.46
CA LEU A 194 14.02 -12.57 9.40
C LEU A 194 13.34 -11.32 9.96
N PHE A 195 12.41 -11.46 10.92
CA PHE A 195 11.74 -10.30 11.53
C PHE A 195 12.73 -9.38 12.27
N ILE A 196 13.72 -9.95 12.95
CA ILE A 196 14.78 -9.18 13.61
C ILE A 196 15.62 -8.44 12.57
N ALA A 197 16.03 -9.11 11.49
CA ALA A 197 16.85 -8.54 10.42
C ALA A 197 16.12 -7.41 9.67
N VAL A 198 14.80 -7.52 9.51
CA VAL A 198 13.96 -6.51 8.82
C VAL A 198 13.67 -5.31 9.74
N GLY A 199 13.49 -5.51 11.05
CA GLY A 199 13.23 -4.42 11.99
C GLY A 199 14.47 -3.56 12.31
N LEU A 200 15.67 -4.13 12.28
CA LEU A 200 16.92 -3.42 12.62
C LEU A 200 17.22 -2.21 11.71
N PRO A 201 17.06 -2.25 10.37
CA PRO A 201 17.36 -1.12 9.50
C PRO A 201 16.59 0.16 9.86
N GLY A 202 15.36 0.03 10.38
CA GLY A 202 14.59 1.18 10.83
C GLY A 202 15.25 1.89 12.02
N ILE A 203 15.81 1.15 12.97
CA ILE A 203 16.56 1.72 14.11
C ILE A 203 17.83 2.42 13.60
N VAL A 204 18.57 1.77 12.68
CA VAL A 204 19.79 2.34 12.07
C VAL A 204 19.48 3.62 11.28
N MET A 205 18.26 3.74 10.75
CA MET A 205 17.83 4.91 9.98
C MET A 205 17.42 6.11 10.85
N LEU A 206 17.20 5.95 12.15
CA LEU A 206 16.80 7.05 13.06
C LEU A 206 17.73 8.27 13.00
N PRO A 207 19.07 8.14 13.04
CA PRO A 207 19.96 9.28 12.91
C PRO A 207 19.75 10.06 11.61
N LEU A 208 19.50 9.37 10.48
CA LEU A 208 19.24 10.01 9.19
C LEU A 208 17.96 10.82 9.22
N LEU A 209 16.89 10.33 9.85
CA LEU A 209 15.65 11.08 10.04
C LEU A 209 15.86 12.31 10.93
N LEU A 210 16.64 12.19 12.01
CA LEU A 210 16.90 13.28 12.93
C LEU A 210 17.74 14.41 12.31
N LEU A 211 18.46 14.15 11.21
CA LEU A 211 19.18 15.19 10.44
C LEU A 211 18.24 15.99 9.52
N ILE A 212 16.99 15.56 9.31
CA ILE A 212 16.01 16.33 8.52
C ILE A 212 15.66 17.62 9.27
N SER A 213 15.78 18.75 8.60
CA SER A 213 15.37 20.04 9.14
C SER A 213 13.85 20.19 9.09
N GLU A 214 13.20 20.48 10.20
CA GLU A 214 11.77 20.81 10.25
C GLU A 214 11.54 22.20 9.66
N PRO A 215 10.81 22.36 8.54
CA PRO A 215 10.54 23.68 7.96
C PRO A 215 9.52 24.45 8.81
N ARG A 216 9.55 25.79 8.72
CA ARG A 216 8.49 26.63 9.28
C ARG A 216 7.17 26.31 8.55
N ARG A 217 6.09 26.19 9.32
CA ARG A 217 4.77 25.88 8.78
C ARG A 217 4.22 27.07 8.02
N PHE A 218 3.71 26.81 6.82
CA PHE A 218 2.82 27.75 6.13
C PHE A 218 1.40 27.46 6.61
N ASN A 219 0.69 28.47 7.10
CA ASN A 219 -0.69 28.36 7.60
C ASN A 219 -1.56 27.59 6.57
N SER A 220 -2.15 26.49 6.99
CA SER A 220 -3.14 25.76 6.20
C SER A 220 -4.45 26.56 6.24
N SER A 221 -4.81 27.20 5.13
CA SER A 221 -6.13 27.77 4.93
C SER A 221 -7.19 26.66 5.03
N GLY A 222 -8.20 26.90 5.83
CA GLY A 222 -9.40 26.15 6.18
C GLY A 222 -9.76 24.94 5.34
N LEU A 223 -9.32 23.75 5.77
CA LEU A 223 -9.88 22.50 5.25
C LEU A 223 -11.35 22.37 5.68
N MET A 224 -12.21 21.93 4.77
CA MET A 224 -13.60 21.67 5.08
C MET A 224 -13.71 20.54 6.13
N PRO A 225 -14.57 20.65 7.15
CA PRO A 225 -14.78 19.57 8.12
C PRO A 225 -15.17 18.26 7.44
N VAL A 226 -14.61 17.13 7.89
CA VAL A 226 -14.85 15.79 7.32
C VAL A 226 -16.35 15.47 7.22
N SER A 227 -17.14 15.82 8.25
CA SER A 227 -18.59 15.61 8.25
C SER A 227 -19.32 16.34 7.13
N GLN A 228 -18.88 17.57 6.78
CA GLN A 228 -19.45 18.32 5.67
C GLN A 228 -19.04 17.72 4.32
N VAL A 229 -17.81 17.26 4.18
CA VAL A 229 -17.35 16.56 2.96
C VAL A 229 -18.16 15.29 2.76
N LEU A 230 -18.30 14.44 3.78
CA LEU A 230 -19.11 13.21 3.71
C LEU A 230 -20.56 13.52 3.33
N ARG A 231 -21.18 14.53 3.94
CA ARG A 231 -22.55 14.94 3.62
C ARG A 231 -22.69 15.36 2.15
N ARG A 232 -21.74 16.14 1.62
CA ARG A 232 -21.74 16.56 0.21
C ARG A 232 -21.47 15.38 -0.74
N LEU A 233 -20.55 14.47 -0.40
CA LEU A 233 -20.30 13.28 -1.22
C LEU A 233 -21.53 12.38 -1.33
N VAL A 234 -22.30 12.24 -0.25
CA VAL A 234 -23.53 11.45 -0.24
C VAL A 234 -24.64 12.15 -1.00
N ALA A 235 -24.83 13.47 -0.79
CA ALA A 235 -25.93 14.23 -1.38
C ALA A 235 -25.70 14.57 -2.86
N ASP A 236 -24.49 15.04 -3.20
CA ASP A 236 -24.25 15.71 -4.48
C ASP A 236 -23.33 14.89 -5.42
N ASN A 237 -22.59 13.90 -4.90
CA ASN A 237 -21.52 13.28 -5.67
C ASN A 237 -21.45 11.75 -5.52
N GLY A 238 -22.59 11.08 -5.73
CA GLY A 238 -22.71 9.62 -5.63
C GLY A 238 -21.73 8.84 -6.51
N THR A 239 -21.23 9.42 -7.62
CA THR A 239 -20.17 8.81 -8.44
C THR A 239 -18.86 8.71 -7.68
N VAL A 240 -18.43 9.77 -6.99
CA VAL A 240 -17.18 9.79 -6.23
C VAL A 240 -17.23 8.80 -5.06
N LEU A 241 -18.35 8.80 -4.33
CA LEU A 241 -18.56 7.85 -3.24
C LEU A 241 -18.49 6.40 -3.75
N ARG A 242 -19.12 6.10 -4.89
CA ARG A 242 -19.05 4.78 -5.53
C ARG A 242 -17.62 4.40 -5.90
N VAL A 243 -16.84 5.31 -6.51
CA VAL A 243 -15.44 5.06 -6.84
C VAL A 243 -14.63 4.75 -5.58
N CYS A 244 -14.85 5.46 -4.47
CA CYS A 244 -14.21 5.16 -3.18
C CYS A 244 -14.55 3.74 -2.68
N LEU A 245 -15.83 3.38 -2.70
CA LEU A 245 -16.30 2.06 -2.24
C LEU A 245 -15.79 0.92 -3.14
N VAL A 246 -15.85 1.12 -4.46
CA VAL A 246 -15.35 0.15 -5.45
C VAL A 246 -13.86 -0.11 -5.27
N LYS A 247 -13.05 0.92 -4.98
CA LYS A 247 -11.63 0.74 -4.68
C LYS A 247 -11.42 -0.10 -3.41
N GLY A 248 -12.27 0.06 -2.39
CA GLY A 248 -12.23 -0.79 -1.20
C GLY A 248 -12.60 -2.24 -1.50
N VAL A 249 -13.62 -2.48 -2.33
CA VAL A 249 -14.04 -3.83 -2.74
C VAL A 249 -12.96 -4.51 -3.59
N LEU A 250 -12.40 -3.80 -4.58
CA LEU A 250 -11.30 -4.33 -5.40
C LEU A 250 -10.08 -4.69 -4.54
N ALA A 251 -9.81 -3.87 -3.52
CA ALA A 251 -8.71 -4.08 -2.58
C ALA A 251 -8.84 -5.38 -1.76
N ILE A 252 -10.05 -5.95 -1.63
CA ILE A 252 -10.22 -7.29 -1.05
C ILE A 252 -9.47 -8.33 -1.88
N GLY A 253 -9.69 -8.33 -3.19
CA GLY A 253 -8.97 -9.21 -4.12
C GLY A 253 -7.46 -8.96 -4.12
N ASP A 254 -7.06 -7.67 -4.18
CA ASP A 254 -5.64 -7.30 -4.17
C ASP A 254 -4.91 -7.84 -2.95
N ASN A 255 -5.42 -7.51 -1.75
CA ASN A 255 -4.75 -7.91 -0.52
C ASN A 255 -4.90 -9.41 -0.23
N GLY A 256 -6.02 -10.03 -0.65
CA GLY A 256 -6.19 -11.47 -0.55
C GLY A 256 -5.18 -12.22 -1.42
N ILE A 257 -5.10 -11.89 -2.71
CA ILE A 257 -4.16 -12.53 -3.64
C ILE A 257 -2.71 -12.22 -3.23
N PHE A 258 -2.39 -10.96 -2.92
CA PHE A 258 -1.03 -10.56 -2.54
C PHE A 258 -0.54 -11.26 -1.27
N ALA A 259 -1.39 -11.36 -0.24
CA ALA A 259 -1.01 -11.97 1.04
C ALA A 259 -0.70 -13.47 0.92
N TRP A 260 -1.46 -14.18 0.08
CA TRP A 260 -1.36 -15.62 -0.06
C TRP A 260 -0.54 -16.09 -1.28
N MET A 261 -0.14 -15.18 -2.18
CA MET A 261 0.66 -15.54 -3.36
C MET A 261 2.01 -16.17 -3.00
N PRO A 262 2.80 -15.63 -2.05
CA PRO A 262 4.04 -16.29 -1.64
C PRO A 262 3.81 -17.70 -1.09
N THR A 263 2.79 -17.87 -0.24
CA THR A 263 2.42 -19.18 0.33
C THR A 263 1.95 -20.15 -0.76
N LEU A 264 1.16 -19.69 -1.74
CA LEU A 264 0.76 -20.51 -2.88
C LEU A 264 1.98 -21.01 -3.66
N LEU A 265 2.91 -20.11 -3.99
CA LEU A 265 4.11 -20.44 -4.76
C LEU A 265 5.03 -21.41 -4.02
N GLN A 266 5.12 -21.31 -2.70
CA GLN A 266 5.89 -22.26 -1.88
C GLN A 266 5.15 -23.58 -1.67
N ARG A 267 3.86 -23.52 -1.23
CA ARG A 267 3.10 -24.70 -0.77
C ARG A 267 2.63 -25.61 -1.93
N VAL A 268 2.32 -25.02 -3.08
CA VAL A 268 1.75 -25.76 -4.23
C VAL A 268 2.77 -26.00 -5.34
N TYR A 269 3.71 -25.08 -5.51
CA TYR A 269 4.68 -25.15 -6.60
C TYR A 269 6.13 -25.38 -6.11
N ASP A 270 6.34 -25.62 -4.80
CA ASP A 270 7.63 -25.96 -4.17
C ASP A 270 8.77 -24.98 -4.50
N LEU A 271 8.43 -23.68 -4.71
CA LEU A 271 9.44 -22.65 -5.00
C LEU A 271 10.14 -22.19 -3.73
N THR A 272 11.44 -21.92 -3.86
CA THR A 272 12.24 -21.33 -2.78
C THR A 272 11.81 -19.88 -2.49
N ALA A 273 12.09 -19.40 -1.29
CA ALA A 273 11.78 -18.02 -0.89
C ALA A 273 12.39 -16.96 -1.84
N LEU A 274 13.58 -17.23 -2.39
CA LEU A 274 14.24 -16.33 -3.34
C LEU A 274 13.51 -16.30 -4.70
N GLU A 275 13.12 -17.46 -5.23
CA GLU A 275 12.35 -17.56 -6.48
C GLU A 275 10.99 -16.89 -6.35
N VAL A 276 10.30 -17.12 -5.24
CA VAL A 276 9.05 -16.44 -4.89
C VAL A 276 9.25 -14.93 -4.85
N GLY A 277 10.31 -14.48 -4.18
CA GLY A 277 10.66 -13.06 -4.10
C GLY A 277 10.85 -12.42 -5.48
N ALA A 278 11.61 -13.09 -6.35
CA ALA A 278 11.87 -12.60 -7.72
C ALA A 278 10.59 -12.54 -8.56
N LEU A 279 9.76 -13.59 -8.54
CA LEU A 279 8.51 -13.65 -9.30
C LEU A 279 7.49 -12.62 -8.83
N VAL A 280 7.30 -12.47 -7.51
CA VAL A 280 6.35 -11.50 -6.95
C VAL A 280 6.84 -10.07 -7.20
N ALA A 281 8.14 -9.79 -7.03
CA ALA A 281 8.70 -8.48 -7.33
C ALA A 281 8.50 -8.09 -8.80
N LEU A 282 8.76 -9.01 -9.74
CA LEU A 282 8.55 -8.79 -11.16
C LEU A 282 7.06 -8.57 -11.47
N ALA A 283 6.19 -9.42 -10.94
CA ALA A 283 4.74 -9.32 -11.16
C ALA A 283 4.17 -8.00 -10.63
N VAL A 284 4.52 -7.58 -9.41
CA VAL A 284 3.95 -6.39 -8.77
C VAL A 284 4.63 -5.11 -9.24
N SER A 285 5.97 -5.01 -9.14
CA SER A 285 6.67 -3.77 -9.50
C SER A 285 6.70 -3.55 -11.02
N GLY A 286 6.87 -4.62 -11.81
CA GLY A 286 6.86 -4.54 -13.27
C GLY A 286 5.49 -4.14 -13.80
N SER A 287 4.43 -4.86 -13.39
CA SER A 287 3.04 -4.52 -13.77
C SER A 287 2.59 -3.19 -13.20
N GLY A 288 2.99 -2.86 -11.95
CA GLY A 288 2.61 -1.61 -11.31
C GLY A 288 3.19 -0.38 -12.00
N ALA A 289 4.47 -0.41 -12.34
CA ALA A 289 5.12 0.68 -13.07
C ALA A 289 4.50 0.88 -14.46
N THR A 290 4.33 -0.21 -15.21
CA THR A 290 3.73 -0.16 -16.56
C THR A 290 2.26 0.25 -16.52
N ALA A 291 1.45 -0.27 -15.60
CA ALA A 291 0.05 0.10 -15.43
C ALA A 291 -0.14 1.57 -15.06
N SER A 292 0.74 2.12 -14.21
CA SER A 292 0.69 3.53 -13.83
C SER A 292 0.93 4.46 -15.02
N VAL A 293 1.94 4.15 -15.84
CA VAL A 293 2.28 4.94 -17.03
C VAL A 293 1.22 4.77 -18.12
N VAL A 294 0.90 3.51 -18.47
CA VAL A 294 -0.07 3.20 -19.54
C VAL A 294 -1.47 3.64 -19.16
N GLY A 295 -1.90 3.38 -17.91
CA GLY A 295 -3.21 3.78 -17.41
C GLY A 295 -3.38 5.30 -17.38
N GLY A 296 -2.35 6.05 -16.95
CA GLY A 296 -2.34 7.50 -17.00
C GLY A 296 -2.43 8.04 -18.44
N ALA A 297 -1.55 7.57 -19.33
CA ALA A 297 -1.52 7.99 -20.73
C ALA A 297 -2.83 7.66 -21.47
N LEU A 298 -3.38 6.46 -21.26
CA LEU A 298 -4.66 6.03 -21.84
C LEU A 298 -5.82 6.90 -21.31
N SER A 299 -5.85 7.15 -19.99
CA SER A 299 -6.83 8.03 -19.35
C SER A 299 -6.82 9.43 -19.97
N ASP A 300 -5.63 10.00 -20.18
CA ASP A 300 -5.51 11.34 -20.79
C ASP A 300 -5.88 11.33 -22.28
N SER A 301 -5.54 10.29 -23.01
CA SER A 301 -5.91 10.13 -24.41
C SER A 301 -7.43 10.05 -24.60
N VAL A 302 -8.09 9.24 -23.76
CA VAL A 302 -9.54 9.11 -23.76
C VAL A 302 -10.23 10.43 -23.40
N ALA A 303 -9.73 11.13 -22.40
CA ALA A 303 -10.28 12.43 -22.01
C ALA A 303 -10.12 13.50 -23.09
N ARG A 304 -9.00 13.51 -23.83
CA ARG A 304 -8.81 14.43 -24.97
C ARG A 304 -9.76 14.13 -26.13
N ARG A 305 -10.04 12.85 -26.38
CA ARG A 305 -10.84 12.45 -27.57
C ARG A 305 -12.34 12.43 -27.31
N TRP A 306 -12.78 12.02 -26.11
CA TRP A 306 -14.19 11.79 -25.77
C TRP A 306 -14.66 12.55 -24.52
N GLY A 307 -13.83 13.46 -24.00
CA GLY A 307 -14.13 14.25 -22.80
C GLY A 307 -13.78 13.52 -21.49
N VAL A 308 -13.68 14.31 -20.42
CA VAL A 308 -13.25 13.82 -19.08
C VAL A 308 -14.19 12.75 -18.49
N GLU A 309 -15.48 12.83 -18.83
CA GLU A 309 -16.48 11.85 -18.36
C GLU A 309 -16.24 10.44 -18.91
N ALA A 310 -15.61 10.31 -20.09
CA ALA A 310 -15.32 9.03 -20.71
C ALA A 310 -14.25 8.20 -19.94
N ARG A 311 -13.43 8.84 -19.10
CA ARG A 311 -12.42 8.16 -18.28
C ARG A 311 -13.00 7.03 -17.44
N ILE A 312 -14.20 7.21 -16.91
CA ILE A 312 -14.83 6.20 -16.04
C ILE A 312 -15.09 4.88 -16.78
N VAL A 313 -15.25 4.91 -18.10
CA VAL A 313 -15.48 3.72 -18.94
C VAL A 313 -14.25 2.81 -18.93
N LEU A 314 -13.05 3.40 -18.83
CA LEU A 314 -11.80 2.62 -18.78
C LEU A 314 -11.73 1.69 -17.56
N LEU A 315 -12.43 2.01 -16.47
CA LEU A 315 -12.48 1.15 -15.28
C LEU A 315 -13.06 -0.23 -15.61
N LEU A 316 -13.98 -0.33 -16.58
CA LEU A 316 -14.52 -1.63 -17.00
C LEU A 316 -13.43 -2.52 -17.61
N GLY A 317 -12.56 -1.96 -18.44
CA GLY A 317 -11.41 -2.67 -19.00
C GLY A 317 -10.42 -3.12 -17.90
N CYS A 318 -10.18 -2.27 -16.92
CA CYS A 318 -9.34 -2.62 -15.77
C CYS A 318 -9.93 -3.79 -14.96
N TYR A 319 -11.24 -3.76 -14.68
CA TYR A 319 -11.89 -4.86 -13.94
C TYR A 319 -11.99 -6.15 -14.78
N ALA A 320 -12.16 -6.04 -16.09
CA ALA A 320 -12.07 -7.21 -16.98
C ALA A 320 -10.68 -7.87 -16.92
N LEU A 321 -9.60 -7.07 -16.87
CA LEU A 321 -8.24 -7.58 -16.70
C LEU A 321 -8.04 -8.25 -15.32
N THR A 322 -8.61 -7.69 -14.24
CA THR A 322 -8.53 -8.37 -12.94
C THR A 322 -9.30 -9.68 -12.92
N VAL A 323 -10.47 -9.76 -13.54
CA VAL A 323 -11.18 -11.04 -13.74
C VAL A 323 -10.33 -12.02 -14.56
N ALA A 324 -9.76 -11.57 -15.68
CA ALA A 324 -8.89 -12.42 -16.51
C ALA A 324 -7.69 -12.96 -15.73
N GLY A 325 -7.01 -12.10 -14.96
CA GLY A 325 -5.91 -12.50 -14.08
C GLY A 325 -6.34 -13.57 -13.05
N ALA A 326 -7.49 -13.41 -12.41
CA ALA A 326 -8.00 -14.39 -11.46
C ALA A 326 -8.41 -15.71 -12.13
N VAL A 327 -8.98 -15.65 -13.33
CA VAL A 327 -9.30 -16.86 -14.12
C VAL A 327 -8.02 -17.60 -14.53
N VAL A 328 -7.00 -16.88 -15.01
CA VAL A 328 -5.69 -17.47 -15.33
C VAL A 328 -5.06 -18.09 -14.09
N LEU A 329 -5.18 -17.43 -12.91
CA LEU A 329 -4.70 -17.97 -11.64
C LEU A 329 -5.40 -19.30 -11.32
N TYR A 330 -6.72 -19.40 -11.52
CA TYR A 330 -7.48 -20.62 -11.26
C TYR A 330 -6.95 -21.82 -12.05
N PHE A 331 -6.56 -21.62 -13.33
CA PHE A 331 -6.07 -22.66 -14.22
C PHE A 331 -4.53 -22.80 -14.25
N ALA A 332 -3.80 -22.02 -13.45
CA ALA A 332 -2.34 -22.08 -13.42
C ALA A 332 -1.84 -23.46 -12.96
N GLN A 333 -0.88 -24.02 -13.69
CA GLN A 333 -0.27 -25.32 -13.45
C GLN A 333 1.21 -25.22 -13.06
N SER A 334 1.75 -24.00 -13.01
CA SER A 334 3.13 -23.74 -12.61
C SER A 334 3.25 -22.40 -11.87
N GLY A 335 4.29 -22.26 -11.07
CA GLY A 335 4.55 -21.01 -10.35
C GLY A 335 4.74 -19.81 -11.28
N SER A 336 5.34 -19.98 -12.46
CA SER A 336 5.47 -18.93 -13.46
C SER A 336 4.12 -18.49 -14.04
N GLN A 337 3.19 -19.43 -14.28
CA GLN A 337 1.84 -19.09 -14.71
C GLN A 337 1.05 -18.37 -13.61
N ALA A 338 1.18 -18.81 -12.36
CA ALA A 338 0.56 -18.12 -11.22
C ALA A 338 1.11 -16.69 -11.04
N ALA A 339 2.43 -16.50 -11.20
CA ALA A 339 3.06 -15.19 -11.17
C ALA A 339 2.61 -14.29 -12.34
N LEU A 340 2.48 -14.85 -13.56
CA LEU A 340 1.93 -14.13 -14.72
C LEU A 340 0.47 -13.71 -14.47
N ALA A 341 -0.36 -14.62 -13.95
CA ALA A 341 -1.74 -14.33 -13.58
C ALA A 341 -1.82 -13.18 -12.58
N PHE A 342 -0.94 -13.20 -11.59
CA PHE A 342 -0.83 -12.11 -10.61
C PHE A 342 -0.37 -10.80 -11.25
N GLY A 343 0.56 -10.83 -12.21
CA GLY A 343 0.98 -9.67 -12.99
C GLY A 343 -0.18 -9.05 -13.80
N ILE A 344 -1.00 -9.88 -14.46
CA ILE A 344 -2.21 -9.44 -15.18
C ILE A 344 -3.21 -8.79 -14.21
N TRP A 345 -3.45 -9.44 -13.06
CA TRP A 345 -4.28 -8.88 -11.99
C TRP A 345 -3.77 -7.52 -11.54
N ALA A 346 -2.48 -7.43 -11.16
CA ALA A 346 -1.86 -6.21 -10.66
C ALA A 346 -1.92 -5.06 -11.69
N PHE A 347 -1.73 -5.37 -12.98
CA PHE A 347 -1.85 -4.38 -14.05
C PHE A 347 -3.27 -3.79 -14.11
N GLY A 348 -4.30 -4.64 -14.10
CA GLY A 348 -5.70 -4.20 -14.10
C GLY A 348 -6.06 -3.39 -12.84
N SER A 349 -5.68 -3.89 -11.68
CA SER A 349 -5.98 -3.27 -10.39
C SER A 349 -5.30 -1.90 -10.22
N ILE A 350 -3.99 -1.81 -10.47
CA ILE A 350 -3.24 -0.56 -10.37
C ILE A 350 -3.74 0.46 -11.41
N GLY A 351 -4.07 0.01 -12.63
CA GLY A 351 -4.73 0.83 -13.64
C GLY A 351 -6.05 1.41 -13.12
N ALA A 352 -6.90 0.60 -12.48
CA ALA A 352 -8.15 1.03 -11.88
C ALA A 352 -7.93 2.04 -10.75
N TYR A 353 -6.89 1.87 -9.91
CA TYR A 353 -6.56 2.84 -8.86
C TYR A 353 -6.12 4.18 -9.43
N VAL A 354 -5.26 4.19 -10.45
CA VAL A 354 -4.78 5.42 -11.10
C VAL A 354 -5.94 6.17 -11.75
N ILE A 355 -6.71 5.50 -12.60
CA ILE A 355 -7.85 6.13 -13.31
C ILE A 355 -8.92 6.58 -12.30
N GLY A 356 -9.28 5.74 -11.34
CA GLY A 356 -10.27 6.07 -10.31
C GLY A 356 -9.83 7.26 -9.45
N HIS A 357 -8.53 7.42 -9.20
CA HIS A 357 -7.98 8.57 -8.48
C HIS A 357 -8.18 9.87 -9.26
N VAL A 358 -7.88 9.86 -10.55
CA VAL A 358 -8.09 11.00 -11.43
C VAL A 358 -9.59 11.38 -11.50
N VAL A 359 -10.47 10.40 -11.72
CA VAL A 359 -11.93 10.60 -11.76
C VAL A 359 -12.46 11.24 -10.47
N MET A 360 -11.97 10.78 -9.29
CA MET A 360 -12.37 11.37 -8.02
C MET A 360 -11.92 12.83 -7.90
N GLN A 361 -10.69 13.15 -8.27
CA GLN A 361 -10.14 14.50 -8.11
C GLN A 361 -10.80 15.51 -9.07
N GLU A 362 -11.20 15.09 -10.26
CA GLU A 362 -11.88 15.96 -11.24
C GLU A 362 -13.33 16.29 -10.83
N LYS A 363 -13.99 15.36 -10.13
CA LYS A 363 -15.40 15.50 -9.75
C LYS A 363 -15.64 16.20 -8.42
N VAL A 364 -14.60 16.57 -7.68
CA VAL A 364 -14.73 17.28 -6.40
C VAL A 364 -14.01 18.62 -6.42
N PRO A 365 -14.55 19.65 -5.73
CA PRO A 365 -13.87 20.92 -5.50
C PRO A 365 -12.51 20.72 -4.77
N SER A 366 -11.59 21.65 -4.97
CA SER A 366 -10.23 21.60 -4.40
C SER A 366 -10.22 21.39 -2.88
N GLU A 367 -11.17 22.00 -2.15
CA GLU A 367 -11.31 21.94 -0.70
C GLU A 367 -11.71 20.53 -0.18
N MET A 368 -12.29 19.69 -1.06
CA MET A 368 -12.74 18.35 -0.73
C MET A 368 -11.75 17.25 -1.14
N ARG A 369 -10.77 17.55 -2.02
CA ARG A 369 -9.88 16.55 -2.64
C ARG A 369 -9.10 15.74 -1.62
N ALA A 370 -8.46 16.40 -0.66
CA ALA A 370 -7.66 15.72 0.37
C ALA A 370 -8.50 14.75 1.21
N THR A 371 -9.69 15.20 1.66
CA THR A 371 -10.61 14.36 2.46
C THR A 371 -11.16 13.19 1.65
N THR A 372 -11.45 13.39 0.36
CA THR A 372 -11.93 12.32 -0.54
C THR A 372 -10.84 11.26 -0.76
N ILE A 373 -9.59 11.67 -0.91
CA ILE A 373 -8.44 10.75 -1.00
C ILE A 373 -8.30 9.96 0.31
N ALA A 374 -8.35 10.65 1.46
CA ALA A 374 -8.27 9.99 2.76
C ALA A 374 -9.40 8.97 2.98
N LEU A 375 -10.63 9.29 2.55
CA LEU A 375 -11.76 8.36 2.59
C LEU A 375 -11.51 7.13 1.71
N SER A 376 -10.98 7.33 0.50
CA SER A 376 -10.62 6.23 -0.41
C SER A 376 -9.54 5.33 0.20
N LEU A 377 -8.51 5.90 0.82
CA LEU A 377 -7.46 5.13 1.51
C LEU A 377 -8.00 4.39 2.74
N ALA A 378 -8.93 4.99 3.48
CA ALA A 378 -9.59 4.34 4.61
C ALA A 378 -10.43 3.13 4.17
N THR A 379 -11.17 3.23 3.05
CA THR A 379 -11.91 2.08 2.51
C THR A 379 -10.98 0.98 2.03
N ILE A 380 -9.86 1.31 1.37
CA ILE A 380 -8.85 0.33 0.98
C ILE A 380 -8.24 -0.35 2.22
N GLY A 381 -7.89 0.41 3.24
CA GLY A 381 -7.31 -0.10 4.47
C GLY A 381 -8.26 -1.03 5.24
N LEU A 382 -9.45 -0.51 5.60
CA LEU A 382 -10.40 -1.26 6.43
C LEU A 382 -11.01 -2.46 5.70
N VAL A 383 -11.44 -2.26 4.46
CA VAL A 383 -12.13 -3.29 3.69
C VAL A 383 -11.10 -4.20 2.99
N GLY A 384 -10.14 -3.62 2.28
CA GLY A 384 -9.15 -4.39 1.50
C GLY A 384 -8.16 -5.14 2.38
N ILE A 385 -7.36 -4.41 3.15
CA ILE A 385 -6.32 -5.01 4.00
C ILE A 385 -6.94 -5.79 5.16
N GLY A 386 -8.05 -5.30 5.72
CA GLY A 386 -8.72 -5.96 6.86
C GLY A 386 -9.39 -7.27 6.47
N LEU A 387 -10.10 -7.34 5.35
CA LEU A 387 -10.89 -8.52 4.94
C LEU A 387 -10.19 -9.41 3.92
N GLY A 388 -9.39 -8.82 3.01
CA GLY A 388 -8.80 -9.56 1.88
C GLY A 388 -8.05 -10.82 2.29
N PRO A 389 -7.01 -10.73 3.13
CA PRO A 389 -6.26 -11.91 3.57
C PRO A 389 -7.13 -12.96 4.27
N THR A 390 -8.16 -12.53 5.02
CA THR A 390 -9.01 -13.42 5.83
C THR A 390 -10.04 -14.17 4.99
N LEU A 391 -10.57 -13.56 3.93
CA LEU A 391 -11.57 -14.21 3.07
C LEU A 391 -10.99 -15.41 2.32
N VAL A 392 -9.71 -15.39 1.95
CA VAL A 392 -9.08 -16.50 1.23
C VAL A 392 -9.11 -17.81 2.03
N PRO A 393 -8.57 -17.92 3.26
CA PRO A 393 -8.62 -19.18 4.02
C PRO A 393 -10.04 -19.56 4.46
N LEU A 394 -10.95 -18.58 4.68
CA LEU A 394 -12.34 -18.88 4.98
C LEU A 394 -13.05 -19.56 3.80
N VAL A 395 -12.79 -19.10 2.57
CA VAL A 395 -13.33 -19.72 1.36
C VAL A 395 -12.67 -21.09 1.13
N ALA A 396 -11.37 -21.21 1.30
CA ALA A 396 -10.65 -22.47 1.16
C ALA A 396 -11.16 -23.55 2.12
N GLY A 397 -11.42 -23.20 3.38
CA GLY A 397 -11.82 -24.17 4.41
C GLY A 397 -13.31 -24.50 4.49
N ARG A 398 -14.20 -23.68 3.88
CA ARG A 398 -15.65 -23.86 3.99
C ARG A 398 -16.37 -24.14 2.69
N VAL A 399 -15.80 -23.74 1.57
CA VAL A 399 -16.46 -23.75 0.26
C VAL A 399 -15.81 -24.76 -0.69
N LEU A 400 -14.53 -25.04 -0.51
CA LEU A 400 -13.72 -25.83 -1.42
C LEU A 400 -13.11 -27.05 -0.71
N GLU A 401 -13.05 -28.17 -1.40
CA GLU A 401 -12.38 -29.40 -0.94
C GLU A 401 -11.33 -29.84 -1.96
N GLY A 402 -10.19 -30.36 -1.49
CA GLY A 402 -9.15 -30.90 -2.35
C GLY A 402 -7.79 -30.16 -2.32
N PRO A 403 -6.78 -30.63 -3.04
CA PRO A 403 -5.38 -30.14 -2.93
C PRO A 403 -5.15 -28.73 -3.47
N ALA A 404 -5.98 -28.25 -4.40
CA ALA A 404 -5.85 -26.90 -5.00
C ALA A 404 -6.74 -25.84 -4.32
N THR A 405 -7.15 -26.06 -3.06
CA THR A 405 -8.12 -25.19 -2.38
C THR A 405 -7.63 -23.75 -2.22
N LEU A 406 -6.34 -23.52 -1.90
CA LEU A 406 -5.79 -22.17 -1.72
C LEU A 406 -5.83 -21.37 -3.04
N GLN A 407 -5.35 -21.96 -4.13
CA GLN A 407 -5.34 -21.33 -5.46
C GLN A 407 -6.76 -20.97 -5.93
N SER A 408 -7.68 -21.94 -5.81
CA SER A 408 -9.08 -21.75 -6.18
C SER A 408 -9.78 -20.71 -5.32
N ALA A 409 -9.48 -20.65 -4.01
CA ALA A 409 -10.02 -19.65 -3.11
C ALA A 409 -9.52 -18.25 -3.46
N MET A 410 -8.22 -18.09 -3.73
CA MET A 410 -7.64 -16.81 -4.17
C MET A 410 -8.30 -16.32 -5.47
N ALA A 411 -8.45 -17.22 -6.45
CA ALA A 411 -9.10 -16.90 -7.71
C ALA A 411 -10.56 -16.50 -7.52
N LEU A 412 -11.33 -17.26 -6.72
CA LEU A 412 -12.74 -16.98 -6.45
C LEU A 412 -12.92 -15.64 -5.73
N VAL A 413 -12.15 -15.37 -4.69
CA VAL A 413 -12.17 -14.07 -3.98
C VAL A 413 -11.86 -12.93 -4.96
N GLY A 414 -10.86 -13.11 -5.82
CA GLY A 414 -10.49 -12.15 -6.86
C GLY A 414 -11.62 -11.90 -7.86
N ILE A 415 -12.22 -12.96 -8.41
CA ILE A 415 -13.32 -12.87 -9.38
C ILE A 415 -14.51 -12.15 -8.74
N VAL A 416 -14.93 -12.55 -7.54
CA VAL A 416 -16.07 -11.94 -6.84
C VAL A 416 -15.82 -10.47 -6.56
N ALA A 417 -14.64 -10.09 -6.04
CA ALA A 417 -14.28 -8.69 -5.79
C ALA A 417 -14.31 -7.86 -7.08
N SER A 418 -13.79 -8.41 -8.19
CA SER A 418 -13.79 -7.73 -9.50
C SER A 418 -15.18 -7.57 -10.09
N LEU A 419 -16.02 -8.61 -10.04
CA LEU A 419 -17.40 -8.56 -10.55
C LEU A 419 -18.27 -7.61 -9.71
N LEU A 420 -18.12 -7.60 -8.38
CA LEU A 420 -18.79 -6.63 -7.53
C LEU A 420 -18.34 -5.21 -7.87
N SER A 421 -17.05 -4.99 -8.09
CA SER A 421 -16.51 -3.70 -8.50
C SER A 421 -17.10 -3.24 -9.84
N PHE A 422 -17.20 -4.17 -10.81
CA PHE A 422 -17.84 -3.93 -12.11
C PHE A 422 -19.30 -3.52 -11.97
N VAL A 423 -20.10 -4.29 -11.20
CA VAL A 423 -21.54 -4.00 -10.98
C VAL A 423 -21.72 -2.66 -10.26
N MET A 424 -20.92 -2.38 -9.24
CA MET A 424 -21.02 -1.14 -8.48
C MET A 424 -20.67 0.10 -9.31
N ILE A 425 -19.72 0.01 -10.25
CA ILE A 425 -19.35 1.15 -11.11
C ILE A 425 -20.26 1.30 -12.33
N TRP A 426 -21.05 0.29 -12.68
CA TRP A 426 -21.89 0.30 -13.88
C TRP A 426 -22.84 1.51 -14.00
N PRO A 427 -23.57 1.96 -12.95
CA PRO A 427 -24.49 3.08 -13.08
C PRO A 427 -23.85 4.40 -13.56
N PRO A 428 -22.73 4.87 -12.98
CA PRO A 428 -22.06 6.05 -13.51
C PRO A 428 -21.42 5.83 -14.89
N VAL A 429 -20.95 4.62 -15.19
CA VAL A 429 -20.42 4.27 -16.52
C VAL A 429 -21.54 4.33 -17.57
N ARG A 430 -22.69 3.73 -17.29
CA ARG A 430 -23.87 3.80 -18.17
C ARG A 430 -24.29 5.24 -18.45
N LYS A 431 -24.30 6.10 -17.42
CA LYS A 431 -24.60 7.54 -17.59
C LYS A 431 -23.60 8.21 -18.53
N SER A 432 -22.31 7.93 -18.39
CA SER A 432 -21.28 8.46 -19.28
C SER A 432 -21.41 7.94 -20.71
N LEU A 433 -21.69 6.66 -20.91
CA LEU A 433 -21.90 6.07 -22.24
C LEU A 433 -23.11 6.72 -22.94
N LEU A 434 -24.23 6.90 -22.24
CA LEU A 434 -25.40 7.58 -22.80
C LEU A 434 -25.07 9.03 -23.19
N ALA A 435 -24.32 9.76 -22.38
CA ALA A 435 -23.89 11.11 -22.71
C ALA A 435 -23.01 11.18 -23.97
N LEU A 436 -22.13 10.18 -24.17
CA LEU A 436 -21.27 10.09 -25.36
C LEU A 436 -22.06 9.76 -26.65
N THR A 437 -23.11 8.93 -26.53
CA THR A 437 -23.97 8.57 -27.70
C THR A 437 -24.99 9.62 -28.07
N THR A 438 -25.36 10.53 -27.14
CA THR A 438 -26.33 11.60 -27.35
C THR A 438 -25.67 12.95 -27.68
N ALA A 439 -24.33 13.06 -27.57
CA ALA A 439 -23.62 14.25 -28.03
C ALA A 439 -23.76 14.35 -29.57
N PRO A 440 -24.28 15.45 -30.16
CA PRO A 440 -24.29 15.61 -31.61
C PRO A 440 -22.87 15.61 -32.13
N GLU A 441 -22.63 14.97 -33.28
CA GLU A 441 -21.40 15.03 -34.06
C GLU A 441 -21.00 16.50 -34.33
N GLN A 442 -20.33 17.12 -33.37
CA GLN A 442 -19.64 18.39 -33.57
C GLN A 442 -18.17 18.10 -33.83
N ALA A 443 -17.86 17.59 -35.00
CA ALA A 443 -16.54 17.62 -35.59
C ALA A 443 -16.68 17.39 -37.11
N GLY A 444 -16.99 18.40 -37.82
CA GLY A 444 -16.71 18.56 -39.24
C GLY A 444 -15.57 19.55 -39.38
#